data_46745cc04572eb62ef55128b2430de2c
#
_entry.id   46745cc04572eb62ef55128b2430de2c
#
_cell.length_a   1.000
_cell.length_b   1.000
_cell.length_c   1.000
_cell.angle_alpha   90.00
_cell.angle_beta   90.00
_cell.angle_gamma   90.00
#
_symmetry.space_group_name_H-M   'P 1'
#
loop_
_entity.id
_entity.type
_entity.pdbx_description
1 polymer ?
#
loop_
_entity_poly.entity_id
_entity_poly.type
_entity_poly.pdbx_seq_one_letter_code
_entity_poly.pdbx_strand_id
1 'polypeptide(L)'
;MVQTILIPMLLGFSVFMCGMKLMELALHRLAGPYLTGILKRSTATPIHGLAIGTVTTAFLQSSTAVTVIAIGMVNAGLLTFPRTLGIILGTNIGTCITTELIGLNLNKLAVPLLILSIGMWLATALLGELRLFPAVRNARWLPAVRSTSVVLCGFALLLTGMTMMQGVGSAVQDSPMFSWFLGKANESLWWGLAAGALLTAAVHSSAAVIGIIMGFVSIGAMPIELGIAVVLGANIGTCATALLASIGGTKAGQYVAWSHVILNAGGALLFMPFIGELATISEWISSSAAGQIAHTQTIFNILSSLIALPFCYLPTFRRLDPVT
;
A
#
# COMPACT_ATOMS: atom_id res chain seq x y z
N MET A 1 -3.14 -26.53 -15.88
CA MET A 1 -3.18 -25.06 -15.77
C MET A 1 -4.12 -24.56 -14.67
N VAL A 2 -5.42 -24.92 -14.67
CA VAL A 2 -6.34 -24.46 -13.60
C VAL A 2 -5.92 -24.97 -12.22
N GLN A 3 -5.68 -26.27 -12.06
CA GLN A 3 -5.31 -26.87 -10.76
C GLN A 3 -3.86 -26.58 -10.32
N THR A 4 -2.96 -26.41 -11.26
CA THR A 4 -1.52 -26.25 -10.97
C THR A 4 -1.08 -24.78 -10.81
N ILE A 5 -1.79 -23.84 -11.42
CA ILE A 5 -1.46 -22.42 -11.39
C ILE A 5 -2.58 -21.61 -10.75
N LEU A 6 -3.80 -21.67 -11.34
CA LEU A 6 -4.86 -20.73 -10.99
C LEU A 6 -5.35 -20.93 -9.54
N ILE A 7 -5.63 -22.17 -9.13
CA ILE A 7 -6.13 -22.44 -7.78
C ILE A 7 -5.08 -22.09 -6.71
N PRO A 8 -3.83 -22.56 -6.76
CA PRO A 8 -2.82 -22.17 -5.75
C PRO A 8 -2.51 -20.68 -5.75
N MET A 9 -2.51 -20.03 -6.92
CA MET A 9 -2.31 -18.58 -7.03
C MET A 9 -3.46 -17.80 -6.36
N LEU A 10 -4.71 -18.17 -6.64
CA LEU A 10 -5.89 -17.56 -6.02
C LEU A 10 -5.96 -17.84 -4.52
N LEU A 11 -5.59 -19.02 -4.07
CA LEU A 11 -5.52 -19.35 -2.64
C LEU A 11 -4.44 -18.50 -1.95
N GLY A 12 -3.22 -18.48 -2.49
CA GLY A 12 -2.13 -17.64 -1.96
C GLY A 12 -2.50 -16.17 -1.92
N PHE A 13 -3.09 -15.66 -3.01
CA PHE A 13 -3.59 -14.30 -3.09
C PHE A 13 -4.72 -14.02 -2.07
N SER A 14 -5.66 -14.95 -1.90
CA SER A 14 -6.74 -14.80 -0.92
C SER A 14 -6.21 -14.77 0.51
N VAL A 15 -5.24 -15.63 0.85
CA VAL A 15 -4.57 -15.64 2.16
C VAL A 15 -3.79 -14.33 2.37
N PHE A 16 -3.06 -13.86 1.36
CA PHE A 16 -2.35 -12.59 1.39
C PHE A 16 -3.31 -11.41 1.66
N MET A 17 -4.40 -11.32 0.88
CA MET A 17 -5.40 -10.26 1.04
C MET A 17 -6.13 -10.33 2.39
N CYS A 18 -6.43 -11.53 2.86
CA CYS A 18 -7.01 -11.74 4.18
C CYS A 18 -6.06 -11.24 5.28
N GLY A 19 -4.78 -11.60 5.20
CA GLY A 19 -3.75 -11.14 6.13
C GLY A 19 -3.61 -9.61 6.14
N MET A 20 -3.52 -9.00 4.97
CA MET A 20 -3.45 -7.55 4.82
C MET A 20 -4.69 -6.86 5.42
N LYS A 21 -5.89 -7.37 5.10
CA LYS A 21 -7.14 -6.81 5.61
C LYS A 21 -7.30 -6.97 7.12
N LEU A 22 -6.87 -8.09 7.64
CA LEU A 22 -6.88 -8.35 9.09
C LEU A 22 -5.96 -7.38 9.84
N MET A 23 -4.75 -7.16 9.30
CA MET A 23 -3.78 -6.20 9.83
C MET A 23 -4.33 -4.77 9.78
N GLU A 24 -4.84 -4.34 8.62
CA GLU A 24 -5.47 -3.02 8.42
C GLU A 24 -6.60 -2.78 9.43
N LEU A 25 -7.56 -3.72 9.56
CA LEU A 25 -8.68 -3.60 10.47
C LEU A 25 -8.25 -3.50 11.93
N ALA A 26 -7.24 -4.27 12.35
CA ALA A 26 -6.72 -4.23 13.70
C ALA A 26 -6.02 -2.89 14.01
N LEU A 27 -5.21 -2.38 13.08
CA LEU A 27 -4.55 -1.07 13.19
C LEU A 27 -5.56 0.07 13.18
N HIS A 28 -6.60 -0.04 12.35
CA HIS A 28 -7.67 0.97 12.29
C HIS A 28 -8.47 1.01 13.61
N ARG A 29 -8.69 -0.12 14.29
CA ARG A 29 -9.31 -0.15 15.63
C ARG A 29 -8.44 0.52 16.69
N LEU A 30 -7.11 0.40 16.58
CA LEU A 30 -6.18 1.02 17.53
C LEU A 30 -6.08 2.52 17.36
N ALA A 31 -6.03 3.03 16.13
CA ALA A 31 -5.73 4.44 15.83
C ALA A 31 -6.89 5.23 15.23
N GLY A 32 -7.88 4.56 14.64
CA GLY A 32 -8.98 5.19 13.89
C GLY A 32 -9.71 6.32 14.63
N PRO A 33 -10.03 6.18 15.94
CA PRO A 33 -10.70 7.24 16.68
C PRO A 33 -9.93 8.56 16.78
N TYR A 34 -8.60 8.49 16.68
CA TYR A 34 -7.72 9.68 16.78
C TYR A 34 -7.41 10.31 15.43
N LEU A 35 -7.65 9.59 14.33
CA LEU A 35 -7.22 9.93 12.99
C LEU A 35 -7.78 11.26 12.49
N THR A 36 -9.09 11.44 12.56
CA THR A 36 -9.75 12.66 12.10
C THR A 36 -9.25 13.89 12.87
N GLY A 37 -9.03 13.72 14.19
CA GLY A 37 -8.49 14.78 15.05
C GLY A 37 -7.05 15.14 14.67
N ILE A 38 -6.21 14.15 14.40
CA ILE A 38 -4.82 14.35 13.98
C ILE A 38 -4.77 15.05 12.62
N LEU A 39 -5.50 14.54 11.63
CA LEU A 39 -5.57 15.13 10.29
C LEU A 39 -6.06 16.57 10.34
N LYS A 40 -7.09 16.90 11.13
CA LYS A 40 -7.63 18.26 11.23
C LYS A 40 -6.68 19.24 11.90
N ARG A 41 -6.03 18.84 13.01
CA ARG A 41 -5.22 19.75 13.84
C ARG A 41 -3.80 19.93 13.31
N SER A 42 -3.23 18.91 12.68
CA SER A 42 -1.80 18.84 12.37
C SER A 42 -1.47 19.15 10.92
N THR A 43 -2.46 19.44 10.06
CA THR A 43 -2.25 19.71 8.63
C THR A 43 -2.35 21.20 8.29
N ALA A 44 -1.66 22.07 9.04
CA ALA A 44 -1.71 23.52 8.82
C ALA A 44 -1.19 23.96 7.44
N THR A 45 -0.21 23.25 6.89
CA THR A 45 0.41 23.52 5.57
C THR A 45 0.55 22.23 4.77
N PRO A 46 0.76 22.28 3.44
CA PRO A 46 0.98 21.08 2.62
C PRO A 46 2.12 20.19 3.12
N ILE A 47 3.23 20.74 3.61
CA ILE A 47 4.34 19.95 4.16
C ILE A 47 3.95 19.22 5.45
N HIS A 48 3.17 19.86 6.33
CA HIS A 48 2.61 19.17 7.50
C HIS A 48 1.63 18.09 7.06
N GLY A 49 0.81 18.35 6.01
CA GLY A 49 -0.05 17.37 5.39
C GLY A 49 0.72 16.15 4.90
N LEU A 50 1.85 16.37 4.20
CA LEU A 50 2.73 15.31 3.73
C LEU A 50 3.26 14.46 4.91
N ALA A 51 3.84 15.09 5.93
CA ALA A 51 4.37 14.37 7.08
C ALA A 51 3.29 13.56 7.82
N ILE A 52 2.14 14.18 8.10
CA ILE A 52 1.02 13.51 8.79
C ILE A 52 0.38 12.43 7.92
N GLY A 53 0.21 12.68 6.62
CA GLY A 53 -0.27 11.69 5.66
C GLY A 53 0.63 10.45 5.61
N THR A 54 1.96 10.67 5.57
CA THR A 54 2.96 9.60 5.62
C THR A 54 2.84 8.76 6.89
N VAL A 55 2.92 9.40 8.05
CA VAL A 55 2.87 8.71 9.35
C VAL A 55 1.54 7.97 9.53
N THR A 56 0.44 8.61 9.18
CA THR A 56 -0.89 8.04 9.34
C THR A 56 -1.08 6.83 8.44
N THR A 57 -0.67 6.92 7.17
CA THR A 57 -0.77 5.80 6.22
C THR A 57 0.17 4.66 6.58
N ALA A 58 1.41 4.97 6.97
CA ALA A 58 2.36 3.97 7.45
C ALA A 58 1.83 3.21 8.66
N PHE A 59 1.18 3.90 9.59
CA PHE A 59 0.62 3.27 10.78
C PHE A 59 -0.65 2.48 10.48
N LEU A 60 -1.57 3.05 9.69
CA LEU A 60 -2.84 2.38 9.35
C LEU A 60 -2.68 1.28 8.29
N GLN A 61 -1.56 1.27 7.58
CA GLN A 61 -1.30 0.37 6.45
C GLN A 61 -2.38 0.47 5.35
N SER A 62 -3.02 1.65 5.22
CA SER A 62 -4.12 1.89 4.27
C SER A 62 -4.12 3.32 3.75
N SER A 63 -3.51 3.53 2.58
CA SER A 63 -3.58 4.81 1.86
C SER A 63 -5.01 5.13 1.41
N THR A 64 -5.77 4.09 1.01
CA THR A 64 -7.17 4.23 0.61
C THR A 64 -8.01 4.82 1.75
N ALA A 65 -7.90 4.28 2.97
CA ALA A 65 -8.65 4.78 4.11
C ALA A 65 -8.32 6.25 4.40
N VAL A 66 -7.03 6.62 4.42
CA VAL A 66 -6.60 8.01 4.66
C VAL A 66 -7.09 8.94 3.56
N THR A 67 -7.00 8.54 2.29
CA THR A 67 -7.46 9.32 1.13
C THR A 67 -8.97 9.53 1.17
N VAL A 68 -9.76 8.49 1.43
CA VAL A 68 -11.22 8.59 1.53
C VAL A 68 -11.64 9.50 2.69
N ILE A 69 -10.98 9.38 3.85
CA ILE A 69 -11.23 10.29 4.98
C ILE A 69 -10.87 11.72 4.61
N ALA A 70 -9.73 11.95 3.94
CA ALA A 70 -9.32 13.28 3.51
C ALA A 70 -10.32 13.91 2.53
N ILE A 71 -10.81 13.15 1.53
CA ILE A 71 -11.88 13.58 0.61
C ILE A 71 -13.17 13.92 1.39
N GLY A 72 -13.57 13.05 2.34
CA GLY A 72 -14.73 13.28 3.18
C GLY A 72 -14.60 14.56 4.02
N MET A 73 -13.40 14.83 4.57
CA MET A 73 -13.12 16.06 5.34
C MET A 73 -13.17 17.32 4.49
N VAL A 74 -12.70 17.26 3.23
CA VAL A 74 -12.84 18.37 2.27
C VAL A 74 -14.32 18.59 1.92
N ASN A 75 -15.06 17.50 1.64
CA ASN A 75 -16.49 17.58 1.37
C ASN A 75 -17.28 18.20 2.52
N ALA A 76 -16.84 17.98 3.77
CA ALA A 76 -17.43 18.55 4.97
C ALA A 76 -16.91 19.96 5.31
N GLY A 77 -16.03 20.57 4.51
CA GLY A 77 -15.42 21.87 4.77
C GLY A 77 -14.45 21.89 5.96
N LEU A 78 -13.98 20.72 6.43
CA LEU A 78 -13.08 20.59 7.57
C LEU A 78 -11.60 20.74 7.17
N LEU A 79 -11.28 20.51 5.91
CA LEU A 79 -9.96 20.68 5.32
C LEU A 79 -10.05 21.49 4.03
N THR A 80 -9.01 22.28 3.77
CA THR A 80 -8.87 22.99 2.50
C THR A 80 -8.21 22.09 1.44
N PHE A 81 -8.49 22.36 0.17
CA PHE A 81 -7.92 21.62 -0.94
C PHE A 81 -6.37 21.55 -0.91
N PRO A 82 -5.60 22.66 -0.73
CA PRO A 82 -4.15 22.62 -0.69
C PRO A 82 -3.56 21.75 0.44
N ARG A 83 -4.20 21.77 1.63
CA ARG A 83 -3.78 20.94 2.76
C ARG A 83 -3.97 19.47 2.47
N THR A 84 -5.06 19.13 1.77
CA THR A 84 -5.39 17.77 1.41
C THR A 84 -4.42 17.22 0.35
N LEU A 85 -3.93 18.06 -0.58
CA LEU A 85 -2.88 17.63 -1.52
C LEU A 85 -1.62 17.13 -0.80
N GLY A 86 -1.18 17.84 0.25
CA GLY A 86 -0.06 17.38 1.08
C GLY A 86 -0.34 16.00 1.70
N ILE A 87 -1.56 15.79 2.22
CA ILE A 87 -1.94 14.48 2.77
C ILE A 87 -1.85 13.39 1.68
N ILE A 88 -2.35 13.64 0.47
CA ILE A 88 -2.29 12.69 -0.65
C ILE A 88 -0.83 12.33 -0.99
N LEU A 89 0.06 13.32 -1.10
CA LEU A 89 1.49 13.05 -1.30
C LEU A 89 2.07 12.18 -0.17
N GLY A 90 1.69 12.48 1.07
CA GLY A 90 2.09 11.68 2.24
C GLY A 90 1.56 10.24 2.20
N THR A 91 0.33 10.01 1.71
CA THR A 91 -0.23 8.65 1.61
C THR A 91 0.59 7.78 0.66
N ASN A 92 1.11 8.34 -0.43
CA ASN A 92 1.97 7.62 -1.37
C ASN A 92 3.27 7.15 -0.68
N ILE A 93 3.93 8.03 0.09
CA ILE A 93 5.13 7.66 0.84
C ILE A 93 4.81 6.64 1.94
N GLY A 94 3.72 6.85 2.69
CA GLY A 94 3.33 5.96 3.78
C GLY A 94 3.02 4.53 3.34
N THR A 95 2.51 4.35 2.11
CA THR A 95 2.24 3.02 1.53
C THR A 95 3.52 2.21 1.34
N CYS A 96 4.67 2.86 1.16
CA CYS A 96 5.95 2.17 0.95
C CYS A 96 6.37 1.33 2.16
N ILE A 97 5.96 1.68 3.37
CA ILE A 97 6.27 0.88 4.57
C ILE A 97 5.74 -0.56 4.45
N THR A 98 4.55 -0.74 3.85
CA THR A 98 3.99 -2.09 3.62
C THR A 98 4.88 -2.90 2.69
N THR A 99 5.29 -2.33 1.57
CA THR A 99 6.13 -3.01 0.59
C THR A 99 7.56 -3.20 1.08
N GLU A 100 8.11 -2.28 1.88
CA GLU A 100 9.39 -2.48 2.55
C GLU A 100 9.34 -3.68 3.51
N LEU A 101 8.27 -3.81 4.31
CA LEU A 101 8.10 -4.98 5.19
C LEU A 101 8.01 -6.29 4.41
N ILE A 102 7.35 -6.29 3.25
CA ILE A 102 7.29 -7.44 2.33
C ILE A 102 8.68 -7.71 1.73
N GLY A 103 9.39 -6.65 1.32
CA GLY A 103 10.72 -6.70 0.70
C GLY A 103 11.82 -7.25 1.62
N LEU A 104 11.64 -7.22 2.94
CA LEU A 104 12.55 -7.83 3.92
C LEU A 104 12.65 -9.36 3.79
N ASN A 105 11.79 -9.98 2.96
CA ASN A 105 11.78 -11.42 2.70
C ASN A 105 11.75 -12.28 3.98
N LEU A 106 10.90 -11.91 4.91
CA LEU A 106 10.73 -12.57 6.22
C LEU A 106 9.91 -13.87 6.14
N ASN A 107 9.86 -14.52 4.98
CA ASN A 107 9.02 -15.70 4.74
C ASN A 107 9.24 -16.82 5.76
N LYS A 108 10.50 -17.01 6.22
CA LYS A 108 10.84 -18.00 7.26
C LYS A 108 10.17 -17.73 8.61
N LEU A 109 9.79 -16.49 8.87
CA LEU A 109 9.10 -16.09 10.10
C LEU A 109 7.58 -16.25 10.03
N ALA A 110 7.00 -16.56 8.87
CA ALA A 110 5.55 -16.68 8.69
C ALA A 110 4.91 -17.65 9.70
N VAL A 111 5.40 -18.88 9.77
CA VAL A 111 4.86 -19.92 10.68
C VAL A 111 5.13 -19.58 12.15
N PRO A 112 6.35 -19.23 12.59
CA PRO A 112 6.60 -18.82 13.97
C PRO A 112 5.73 -17.64 14.42
N LEU A 113 5.56 -16.61 13.57
CA LEU A 113 4.71 -15.46 13.87
C LEU A 113 3.23 -15.86 13.95
N LEU A 114 2.77 -16.76 13.10
CA LEU A 114 1.40 -17.24 13.12
C LEU A 114 1.11 -17.98 14.46
N ILE A 115 1.99 -18.88 14.86
CA ILE A 115 1.86 -19.62 16.12
C ILE A 115 1.89 -18.65 17.32
N LEU A 116 2.85 -17.72 17.34
CA LEU A 116 2.97 -16.73 18.40
C LEU A 116 1.72 -15.85 18.50
N SER A 117 1.26 -15.34 17.36
CA SER A 117 0.09 -14.42 17.30
C SER A 117 -1.20 -15.10 17.74
N ILE A 118 -1.45 -16.34 17.31
CA ILE A 118 -2.60 -17.14 17.73
C ILE A 118 -2.51 -17.45 19.23
N GLY A 119 -1.32 -17.86 19.72
CA GLY A 119 -1.09 -18.11 21.14
C GLY A 119 -1.34 -16.88 22.01
N MET A 120 -0.82 -15.71 21.60
CA MET A 120 -1.08 -14.45 22.30
C MET A 120 -2.57 -14.08 22.27
N TRP A 121 -3.24 -14.26 21.13
CA TRP A 121 -4.67 -13.97 21.02
C TRP A 121 -5.49 -14.88 21.93
N LEU A 122 -5.24 -16.20 21.91
CA LEU A 122 -5.90 -17.18 22.78
C LEU A 122 -5.65 -16.87 24.27
N ALA A 123 -4.40 -16.58 24.64
CA ALA A 123 -4.06 -16.21 26.02
C ALA A 123 -4.84 -14.98 26.48
N THR A 124 -4.90 -13.92 25.63
CA THR A 124 -5.67 -12.70 25.97
C THR A 124 -7.18 -12.93 25.95
N ALA A 125 -7.69 -13.84 25.11
CA ALA A 125 -9.09 -14.22 25.10
C ALA A 125 -9.47 -14.98 26.38
N LEU A 126 -8.67 -15.98 26.76
CA LEU A 126 -8.88 -16.77 27.98
C LEU A 126 -8.78 -15.89 29.25
N LEU A 127 -7.76 -15.04 29.35
CA LEU A 127 -7.60 -14.10 30.47
C LEU A 127 -8.75 -13.09 30.59
N GLY A 128 -9.32 -12.68 29.44
CA GLY A 128 -10.46 -11.77 29.40
C GLY A 128 -11.81 -12.42 29.77
N GLU A 129 -12.02 -13.68 29.39
CA GLU A 129 -13.28 -14.42 29.61
C GLU A 129 -13.28 -15.19 30.93
N LEU A 130 -12.16 -15.74 31.33
CA LEU A 130 -12.03 -16.46 32.61
C LEU A 130 -12.08 -15.46 33.77
N ARG A 131 -13.07 -15.63 34.67
CA ARG A 131 -13.23 -14.81 35.87
C ARG A 131 -12.17 -15.07 36.97
N LEU A 132 -11.15 -15.86 36.65
CA LEU A 132 -10.08 -16.26 37.57
C LEU A 132 -9.18 -15.10 38.04
N PHE A 133 -9.01 -14.08 37.17
CA PHE A 133 -8.14 -12.93 37.43
C PHE A 133 -8.83 -11.61 37.12
N PRO A 134 -9.69 -11.09 38.02
CA PRO A 134 -10.45 -9.83 37.77
C PRO A 134 -9.53 -8.62 37.49
N ALA A 135 -8.37 -8.57 38.11
CA ALA A 135 -7.37 -7.50 37.89
C ALA A 135 -6.83 -7.49 36.48
N VAL A 136 -6.61 -8.66 35.87
CA VAL A 136 -6.11 -8.80 34.49
C VAL A 136 -7.21 -8.44 33.49
N ARG A 137 -8.45 -8.88 33.74
CA ARG A 137 -9.59 -8.57 32.87
C ARG A 137 -9.80 -7.08 32.67
N ASN A 138 -9.60 -6.29 33.72
CA ASN A 138 -9.79 -4.84 33.70
C ASN A 138 -8.49 -4.08 33.34
N ALA A 139 -7.41 -4.78 33.01
CA ALA A 139 -6.14 -4.17 32.68
C ALA A 139 -6.20 -3.44 31.33
N ARG A 140 -5.78 -2.17 31.28
CA ARG A 140 -5.77 -1.33 30.07
C ARG A 140 -4.90 -1.86 28.94
N TRP A 141 -3.92 -2.70 29.25
CA TRP A 141 -3.01 -3.30 28.27
C TRP A 141 -3.63 -4.49 27.50
N LEU A 142 -4.64 -5.17 28.05
CA LEU A 142 -5.21 -6.39 27.46
C LEU A 142 -5.81 -6.17 26.06
N PRO A 143 -6.61 -5.12 25.81
CA PRO A 143 -7.11 -4.81 24.45
C PRO A 143 -5.97 -4.48 23.48
N ALA A 144 -4.92 -3.78 23.93
CA ALA A 144 -3.78 -3.44 23.09
C ALA A 144 -3.01 -4.69 22.66
N VAL A 145 -2.71 -5.61 23.59
CA VAL A 145 -2.04 -6.89 23.29
C VAL A 145 -2.90 -7.75 22.36
N ARG A 146 -4.22 -7.82 22.58
CA ARG A 146 -5.15 -8.53 21.70
C ARG A 146 -5.15 -7.96 20.29
N SER A 147 -5.16 -6.64 20.12
CA SER A 147 -5.09 -6.00 18.81
C SER A 147 -3.73 -6.22 18.15
N THR A 148 -2.64 -6.13 18.91
CA THR A 148 -1.29 -6.41 18.39
C THR A 148 -1.15 -7.85 17.93
N SER A 149 -1.73 -8.83 18.65
CA SER A 149 -1.71 -10.22 18.19
C SER A 149 -2.46 -10.41 16.87
N VAL A 150 -3.56 -9.67 16.64
CA VAL A 150 -4.29 -9.70 15.37
C VAL A 150 -3.46 -9.05 14.23
N VAL A 151 -2.72 -7.96 14.52
CA VAL A 151 -1.79 -7.35 13.56
C VAL A 151 -0.70 -8.35 13.15
N LEU A 152 -0.07 -9.01 14.13
CA LEU A 152 0.97 -10.01 13.87
C LEU A 152 0.42 -11.22 13.09
N CYS A 153 -0.80 -11.67 13.42
CA CYS A 153 -1.48 -12.74 12.68
C CYS A 153 -1.73 -12.32 11.22
N GLY A 154 -2.22 -11.11 10.99
CA GLY A 154 -2.41 -10.56 9.65
C GLY A 154 -1.11 -10.50 8.86
N PHE A 155 -0.02 -10.06 9.48
CA PHE A 155 1.30 -10.03 8.86
C PHE A 155 1.83 -11.45 8.55
N ALA A 156 1.66 -12.39 9.46
CA ALA A 156 2.04 -13.79 9.23
C ALA A 156 1.27 -14.42 8.06
N LEU A 157 -0.05 -14.16 7.96
CA LEU A 157 -0.88 -14.61 6.83
C LEU A 157 -0.44 -13.95 5.51
N LEU A 158 -0.06 -12.67 5.54
CA LEU A 158 0.47 -11.97 4.37
C LEU A 158 1.72 -12.66 3.85
N LEU A 159 2.70 -12.95 4.73
CA LEU A 159 3.92 -13.68 4.38
C LEU A 159 3.60 -15.10 3.87
N THR A 160 2.66 -15.81 4.49
CA THR A 160 2.22 -17.14 4.06
C THR A 160 1.62 -17.11 2.66
N GLY A 161 0.70 -16.17 2.40
CA GLY A 161 0.08 -16.01 1.08
C GLY A 161 1.11 -15.68 -0.01
N MET A 162 2.09 -14.82 0.31
CA MET A 162 3.21 -14.51 -0.60
C MET A 162 4.04 -15.77 -0.91
N THR A 163 4.39 -16.56 0.11
CA THR A 163 5.13 -17.81 -0.09
C THR A 163 4.35 -18.81 -0.96
N MET A 164 3.03 -18.90 -0.76
CA MET A 164 2.17 -19.76 -1.61
C MET A 164 2.18 -19.29 -3.08
N MET A 165 2.10 -17.98 -3.32
CA MET A 165 2.15 -17.43 -4.69
C MET A 165 3.53 -17.66 -5.34
N GLN A 166 4.62 -17.50 -4.58
CA GLN A 166 5.97 -17.80 -5.08
C GLN A 166 6.14 -19.28 -5.46
N GLY A 167 5.49 -20.20 -4.73
CA GLY A 167 5.57 -21.62 -4.98
C GLY A 167 5.02 -22.08 -6.35
N VAL A 168 4.19 -21.26 -7.00
CA VAL A 168 3.67 -21.54 -8.35
C VAL A 168 4.41 -20.76 -9.46
N GLY A 169 5.43 -20.05 -9.11
CA GLY A 169 6.15 -19.14 -10.05
C GLY A 169 6.72 -19.86 -11.26
N SER A 170 7.32 -21.05 -11.12
CA SER A 170 7.82 -21.84 -12.24
C SER A 170 6.70 -22.27 -13.20
N ALA A 171 5.57 -22.71 -12.66
CA ALA A 171 4.43 -23.08 -13.49
C ALA A 171 3.81 -21.89 -14.24
N VAL A 172 3.88 -20.67 -13.66
CA VAL A 172 3.44 -19.44 -14.32
C VAL A 172 4.40 -19.08 -15.45
N GLN A 173 5.72 -19.23 -15.27
CA GLN A 173 6.72 -19.00 -16.31
C GLN A 173 6.44 -19.83 -17.58
N ASP A 174 6.00 -21.07 -17.41
CA ASP A 174 5.71 -22.00 -18.51
C ASP A 174 4.35 -21.72 -19.18
N SER A 175 3.58 -20.74 -18.66
CA SER A 175 2.25 -20.46 -19.21
C SER A 175 2.34 -19.60 -20.50
N PRO A 176 1.59 -19.94 -21.56
CA PRO A 176 1.60 -19.18 -22.81
C PRO A 176 1.20 -17.71 -22.64
N MET A 177 0.29 -17.42 -21.71
CA MET A 177 -0.17 -16.07 -21.44
C MET A 177 0.94 -15.22 -20.81
N PHE A 178 1.71 -15.78 -19.87
CA PHE A 178 2.82 -15.09 -19.24
C PHE A 178 3.98 -14.88 -20.24
N SER A 179 4.31 -15.89 -21.04
CA SER A 179 5.31 -15.78 -22.09
C SER A 179 4.93 -14.74 -23.15
N TRP A 180 3.65 -14.67 -23.53
CA TRP A 180 3.14 -13.60 -24.41
C TRP A 180 3.31 -12.22 -23.78
N PHE A 181 2.96 -12.09 -22.49
CA PHE A 181 3.12 -10.83 -21.76
C PHE A 181 4.58 -10.39 -21.68
N LEU A 182 5.50 -11.33 -21.34
CA LEU A 182 6.95 -11.04 -21.34
C LEU A 182 7.47 -10.65 -22.72
N GLY A 183 6.99 -11.32 -23.79
CA GLY A 183 7.31 -10.93 -25.16
C GLY A 183 6.93 -9.50 -25.46
N LYS A 184 5.71 -9.09 -25.08
CA LYS A 184 5.24 -7.71 -25.25
C LYS A 184 5.99 -6.71 -24.36
N ALA A 185 6.33 -7.09 -23.14
CA ALA A 185 7.10 -6.26 -22.23
C ALA A 185 8.54 -6.06 -22.70
N ASN A 186 9.14 -7.04 -23.40
CA ASN A 186 10.44 -6.90 -24.06
C ASN A 186 10.41 -5.90 -25.23
N GLU A 187 9.26 -5.77 -25.92
CA GLU A 187 9.10 -4.75 -26.94
C GLU A 187 8.96 -3.34 -26.32
N SER A 188 8.30 -3.24 -25.16
CA SER A 188 8.08 -1.97 -24.47
C SER A 188 7.66 -2.14 -23.02
N LEU A 189 8.37 -1.49 -22.09
CA LEU A 189 8.02 -1.45 -20.66
C LEU A 189 6.67 -0.79 -20.36
N TRP A 190 6.06 -0.07 -21.31
CA TRP A 190 4.70 0.46 -21.17
C TRP A 190 3.65 -0.62 -20.92
N TRP A 191 3.89 -1.85 -21.38
CA TRP A 191 3.04 -2.99 -21.04
C TRP A 191 3.07 -3.32 -19.54
N GLY A 192 4.25 -3.19 -18.91
CA GLY A 192 4.39 -3.34 -17.46
C GLY A 192 3.61 -2.26 -16.70
N LEU A 193 3.77 -1.01 -17.10
CA LEU A 193 3.03 0.11 -16.51
C LEU A 193 1.51 -0.07 -16.66
N ALA A 194 1.03 -0.44 -17.86
CA ALA A 194 -0.39 -0.69 -18.11
C ALA A 194 -0.92 -1.86 -17.25
N ALA A 195 -0.16 -2.97 -17.18
CA ALA A 195 -0.52 -4.12 -16.37
C ALA A 195 -0.61 -3.75 -14.87
N GLY A 196 0.37 -3.02 -14.35
CA GLY A 196 0.36 -2.53 -12.96
C GLY A 196 -0.83 -1.65 -12.65
N ALA A 197 -1.15 -0.71 -13.54
CA ALA A 197 -2.30 0.18 -13.39
C ALA A 197 -3.63 -0.58 -13.39
N LEU A 198 -3.83 -1.46 -14.37
CA LEU A 198 -5.06 -2.24 -14.50
C LEU A 198 -5.25 -3.23 -13.36
N LEU A 199 -4.20 -3.99 -13.01
CA LEU A 199 -4.26 -4.95 -11.90
C LEU A 199 -4.56 -4.25 -10.57
N THR A 200 -3.88 -3.14 -10.29
CA THR A 200 -4.11 -2.40 -9.04
C THR A 200 -5.50 -1.76 -9.01
N ALA A 201 -6.00 -1.23 -10.13
CA ALA A 201 -7.35 -0.70 -10.19
C ALA A 201 -8.41 -1.79 -9.98
N ALA A 202 -8.17 -3.03 -10.47
CA ALA A 202 -9.08 -4.16 -10.29
C ALA A 202 -9.04 -4.74 -8.87
N VAL A 203 -7.83 -4.86 -8.29
CA VAL A 203 -7.61 -5.44 -6.95
C VAL A 203 -7.84 -4.42 -5.82
N HIS A 204 -7.78 -3.11 -6.14
CA HIS A 204 -7.82 -2.01 -5.18
C HIS A 204 -6.70 -2.04 -4.12
N SER A 205 -5.55 -2.66 -4.46
CA SER A 205 -4.39 -2.78 -3.57
C SER A 205 -3.08 -2.82 -4.37
N SER A 206 -2.32 -1.73 -4.35
CA SER A 206 -0.98 -1.70 -4.95
C SER A 206 0.00 -2.60 -4.21
N ALA A 207 -0.09 -2.68 -2.87
CA ALA A 207 0.78 -3.54 -2.07
C ALA A 207 0.62 -5.02 -2.45
N ALA A 208 -0.62 -5.46 -2.76
CA ALA A 208 -0.88 -6.82 -3.24
C ALA A 208 -0.24 -7.09 -4.60
N VAL A 209 -0.42 -6.17 -5.56
CA VAL A 209 0.18 -6.30 -6.91
C VAL A 209 1.70 -6.29 -6.82
N ILE A 210 2.28 -5.35 -6.05
CA ILE A 210 3.73 -5.25 -5.86
C ILE A 210 4.29 -6.49 -5.16
N GLY A 211 3.59 -7.03 -4.16
CA GLY A 211 3.98 -8.28 -3.49
C GLY A 211 4.03 -9.48 -4.46
N ILE A 212 3.09 -9.59 -5.40
CA ILE A 212 3.13 -10.60 -6.47
C ILE A 212 4.36 -10.39 -7.36
N ILE A 213 4.61 -9.15 -7.79
CA ILE A 213 5.77 -8.81 -8.64
C ILE A 213 7.09 -9.11 -7.94
N MET A 214 7.21 -8.75 -6.65
CA MET A 214 8.38 -9.13 -5.84
C MET A 214 8.61 -10.65 -5.86
N GLY A 215 7.52 -11.43 -5.81
CA GLY A 215 7.59 -12.88 -5.94
C GLY A 215 8.18 -13.32 -7.29
N PHE A 216 7.66 -12.81 -8.40
CA PHE A 216 8.13 -13.17 -9.74
C PHE A 216 9.57 -12.71 -10.03
N VAL A 217 9.94 -11.50 -9.60
CA VAL A 217 11.32 -11.03 -9.76
C VAL A 217 12.29 -11.85 -8.90
N SER A 218 11.90 -12.23 -7.67
CA SER A 218 12.75 -13.00 -6.75
C SER A 218 13.10 -14.40 -7.25
N ILE A 219 12.24 -15.03 -8.05
CA ILE A 219 12.49 -16.35 -8.65
C ILE A 219 13.06 -16.25 -10.08
N GLY A 220 13.38 -15.04 -10.56
CA GLY A 220 13.89 -14.82 -11.91
C GLY A 220 12.86 -15.00 -13.02
N ALA A 221 11.57 -15.03 -12.68
CA ALA A 221 10.48 -15.15 -13.66
C ALA A 221 10.26 -13.87 -14.48
N MET A 222 10.68 -12.73 -13.94
CA MET A 222 10.47 -11.42 -14.52
C MET A 222 11.73 -10.55 -14.33
N PRO A 223 12.17 -9.80 -15.36
CA PRO A 223 13.23 -8.80 -15.23
C PRO A 223 12.87 -7.72 -14.23
N ILE A 224 13.87 -7.15 -13.53
CA ILE A 224 13.62 -6.14 -12.50
C ILE A 224 13.05 -4.85 -13.09
N GLU A 225 13.49 -4.45 -14.26
CA GLU A 225 13.02 -3.25 -14.96
C GLU A 225 11.53 -3.36 -15.29
N LEU A 226 11.06 -4.55 -15.69
CA LEU A 226 9.65 -4.80 -15.90
C LEU A 226 8.89 -4.75 -14.58
N GLY A 227 9.45 -5.32 -13.51
CA GLY A 227 8.89 -5.21 -12.16
C GLY A 227 8.71 -3.75 -11.72
N ILE A 228 9.72 -2.90 -11.97
CA ILE A 228 9.69 -1.46 -11.69
C ILE A 228 8.59 -0.77 -12.52
N ALA A 229 8.47 -1.09 -13.81
CA ALA A 229 7.41 -0.54 -14.65
C ALA A 229 6.01 -0.87 -14.10
N VAL A 230 5.82 -2.12 -13.62
CA VAL A 230 4.56 -2.52 -12.95
C VAL A 230 4.34 -1.74 -11.66
N VAL A 231 5.38 -1.48 -10.85
CA VAL A 231 5.29 -0.65 -9.64
C VAL A 231 4.83 0.77 -9.96
N LEU A 232 5.42 1.40 -10.99
CA LEU A 232 4.99 2.74 -11.44
C LEU A 232 3.52 2.74 -11.87
N GLY A 233 3.11 1.71 -12.62
CA GLY A 233 1.72 1.53 -13.01
C GLY A 233 0.79 1.29 -11.82
N ALA A 234 1.21 0.51 -10.83
CA ALA A 234 0.43 0.23 -9.63
C ALA A 234 0.08 1.51 -8.86
N ASN A 235 0.98 2.50 -8.82
CA ASN A 235 0.69 3.81 -8.23
C ASN A 235 -0.43 4.55 -8.97
N ILE A 236 -0.48 4.46 -10.30
CA ILE A 236 -1.61 5.02 -11.07
C ILE A 236 -2.91 4.30 -10.71
N GLY A 237 -2.88 2.97 -10.64
CA GLY A 237 -4.05 2.14 -10.34
C GLY A 237 -4.69 2.43 -8.99
N THR A 238 -3.91 2.87 -7.97
CA THR A 238 -4.45 3.25 -6.66
C THR A 238 -5.44 4.42 -6.73
N CYS A 239 -5.35 5.25 -7.74
CA CYS A 239 -6.23 6.41 -7.90
C CYS A 239 -7.69 6.03 -8.19
N ALA A 240 -7.95 4.80 -8.67
CA ALA A 240 -9.30 4.32 -8.94
C ALA A 240 -10.20 4.41 -7.69
N THR A 241 -9.66 4.09 -6.51
CA THR A 241 -10.41 4.17 -5.25
C THR A 241 -10.74 5.60 -4.85
N ALA A 242 -9.83 6.55 -5.09
CA ALA A 242 -10.07 7.98 -4.83
C ALA A 242 -11.14 8.54 -5.77
N LEU A 243 -11.10 8.18 -7.06
CA LEU A 243 -12.12 8.56 -8.03
C LEU A 243 -13.49 8.02 -7.62
N LEU A 244 -13.60 6.74 -7.27
CA LEU A 244 -14.85 6.13 -6.79
C LEU A 244 -15.38 6.84 -5.54
N ALA A 245 -14.51 7.15 -4.57
CA ALA A 245 -14.88 7.85 -3.33
C ALA A 245 -15.33 9.30 -3.56
N SER A 246 -14.96 9.92 -4.68
CA SER A 246 -15.35 11.29 -5.02
C SER A 246 -16.69 11.39 -5.76
N ILE A 247 -17.25 10.26 -6.20
CA ILE A 247 -18.55 10.23 -6.92
C ILE A 247 -19.66 10.72 -5.98
N GLY A 248 -20.43 11.70 -6.47
CA GLY A 248 -21.49 12.32 -5.68
C GLY A 248 -21.02 13.31 -4.60
N GLY A 249 -19.71 13.52 -4.46
CA GLY A 249 -19.12 14.49 -3.56
C GLY A 249 -19.12 15.93 -4.11
N THR A 250 -18.61 16.88 -3.31
CA THR A 250 -18.42 18.27 -3.72
C THR A 250 -17.36 18.39 -4.82
N LYS A 251 -17.35 19.53 -5.54
CA LYS A 251 -16.31 19.83 -6.53
C LYS A 251 -14.91 19.79 -5.90
N ALA A 252 -14.75 20.23 -4.65
CA ALA A 252 -13.47 20.18 -3.95
C ALA A 252 -12.98 18.74 -3.72
N GLY A 253 -13.87 17.84 -3.30
CA GLY A 253 -13.54 16.42 -3.18
C GLY A 253 -13.18 15.76 -4.51
N GLN A 254 -13.88 16.12 -5.60
CA GLN A 254 -13.55 15.65 -6.95
C GLN A 254 -12.18 16.19 -7.39
N TYR A 255 -11.85 17.46 -7.11
CA TYR A 255 -10.51 18.00 -7.39
C TYR A 255 -9.40 17.28 -6.65
N VAL A 256 -9.63 16.87 -5.39
CA VAL A 256 -8.68 16.03 -4.64
C VAL A 256 -8.43 14.70 -5.35
N ALA A 257 -9.50 14.01 -5.77
CA ALA A 257 -9.37 12.73 -6.47
C ALA A 257 -8.64 12.87 -7.82
N TRP A 258 -8.99 13.89 -8.63
CA TRP A 258 -8.29 14.16 -9.88
C TRP A 258 -6.83 14.58 -9.68
N SER A 259 -6.54 15.36 -8.63
CA SER A 259 -5.16 15.70 -8.29
C SER A 259 -4.34 14.47 -7.92
N HIS A 260 -4.95 13.49 -7.21
CA HIS A 260 -4.31 12.22 -6.94
C HIS A 260 -3.94 11.48 -8.24
N VAL A 261 -4.86 11.45 -9.22
CA VAL A 261 -4.58 10.87 -10.56
C VAL A 261 -3.42 11.61 -11.24
N ILE A 262 -3.47 12.94 -11.29
CA ILE A 262 -2.45 13.75 -11.96
C ILE A 262 -1.08 13.57 -11.32
N LEU A 263 -1.01 13.55 -9.99
CA LEU A 263 0.24 13.38 -9.24
C LEU A 263 0.85 12.00 -9.48
N ASN A 264 0.05 10.93 -9.43
CA ASN A 264 0.55 9.57 -9.62
C ASN A 264 0.86 9.25 -11.08
N ALA A 265 -0.01 9.63 -12.01
CA ALA A 265 0.25 9.46 -13.43
C ALA A 265 1.42 10.33 -13.90
N GLY A 266 1.45 11.60 -13.49
CA GLY A 266 2.56 12.50 -13.81
C GLY A 266 3.90 12.03 -13.23
N GLY A 267 3.89 11.54 -11.99
CA GLY A 267 5.06 10.92 -11.38
C GLY A 267 5.51 9.68 -12.14
N ALA A 268 4.60 8.75 -12.45
CA ALA A 268 4.92 7.53 -13.19
C ALA A 268 5.49 7.84 -14.59
N LEU A 269 4.88 8.78 -15.32
CA LEU A 269 5.36 9.23 -16.63
C LEU A 269 6.74 9.90 -16.55
N LEU A 270 6.98 10.71 -15.52
CA LEU A 270 8.27 11.37 -15.29
C LEU A 270 9.38 10.36 -15.02
N PHE A 271 9.10 9.30 -14.25
CA PHE A 271 10.10 8.30 -13.87
C PHE A 271 10.23 7.12 -14.84
N MET A 272 9.30 6.95 -15.77
CA MET A 272 9.35 5.87 -16.76
C MET A 272 10.66 5.82 -17.58
N PRO A 273 11.24 6.95 -18.03
CA PRO A 273 12.55 6.96 -18.70
C PRO A 273 13.74 6.57 -17.80
N PHE A 274 13.57 6.66 -16.47
CA PHE A 274 14.61 6.45 -15.47
C PHE A 274 14.51 5.09 -14.77
N ILE A 275 13.84 4.11 -15.39
CA ILE A 275 13.68 2.75 -14.80
C ILE A 275 15.05 2.08 -14.59
N GLY A 276 15.98 2.24 -15.54
CA GLY A 276 17.35 1.67 -15.43
C GLY A 276 18.13 2.26 -14.25
N GLU A 277 18.05 3.58 -14.06
CA GLU A 277 18.67 4.28 -12.93
C GLU A 277 18.05 3.88 -11.60
N LEU A 278 16.73 3.74 -11.56
CA LEU A 278 16.02 3.25 -10.38
C LEU A 278 16.45 1.82 -10.02
N ALA A 279 16.59 0.94 -11.02
CA ALA A 279 17.07 -0.42 -10.82
C ALA A 279 18.50 -0.40 -10.24
N THR A 280 19.41 0.37 -10.85
CA THR A 280 20.80 0.50 -10.40
C THR A 280 20.89 1.02 -8.96
N ILE A 281 20.15 2.08 -8.63
CA ILE A 281 20.15 2.65 -7.27
C ILE A 281 19.60 1.65 -6.27
N SER A 282 18.55 0.93 -6.61
CA SER A 282 17.95 -0.06 -5.70
C SER A 282 18.86 -1.28 -5.48
N GLU A 283 19.66 -1.66 -6.48
CA GLU A 283 20.68 -2.70 -6.37
C GLU A 283 21.80 -2.31 -5.40
N TRP A 284 22.23 -1.04 -5.36
CA TRP A 284 23.21 -0.57 -4.38
C TRP A 284 22.72 -0.65 -2.94
N ILE A 285 21.39 -0.57 -2.73
CA ILE A 285 20.78 -0.59 -1.39
C ILE A 285 20.49 -2.02 -0.93
N SER A 286 20.07 -2.91 -1.84
CA SER A 286 19.66 -4.27 -1.51
C SER A 286 20.13 -5.29 -2.54
N SER A 287 20.70 -6.39 -2.05
CA SER A 287 21.03 -7.55 -2.88
C SER A 287 19.84 -8.46 -3.21
N SER A 288 18.70 -8.29 -2.51
CA SER A 288 17.50 -9.10 -2.77
C SER A 288 16.61 -8.43 -3.79
N ALA A 289 16.14 -9.17 -4.79
CA ALA A 289 15.26 -8.64 -5.84
C ALA A 289 13.95 -8.07 -5.27
N ALA A 290 13.36 -8.69 -4.24
CA ALA A 290 12.19 -8.16 -3.55
C ALA A 290 12.50 -6.82 -2.86
N GLY A 291 13.67 -6.70 -2.21
CA GLY A 291 14.13 -5.45 -1.60
C GLY A 291 14.35 -4.35 -2.64
N GLN A 292 14.93 -4.69 -3.80
CA GLN A 292 15.13 -3.73 -4.89
C GLN A 292 13.79 -3.16 -5.39
N ILE A 293 12.77 -3.98 -5.57
CA ILE A 293 11.41 -3.53 -5.93
C ILE A 293 10.81 -2.63 -4.83
N ALA A 294 10.98 -2.98 -3.54
CA ALA A 294 10.50 -2.16 -2.43
C ALA A 294 11.18 -0.79 -2.40
N HIS A 295 12.52 -0.77 -2.47
CA HIS A 295 13.29 0.47 -2.46
C HIS A 295 13.00 1.35 -3.67
N THR A 296 12.82 0.76 -4.86
CA THR A 296 12.41 1.51 -6.05
C THR A 296 11.09 2.22 -5.82
N GLN A 297 10.08 1.56 -5.25
CA GLN A 297 8.82 2.19 -4.91
C GLN A 297 9.00 3.33 -3.91
N THR A 298 9.82 3.14 -2.90
CA THR A 298 10.10 4.12 -1.86
C THR A 298 10.78 5.35 -2.45
N ILE A 299 11.85 5.16 -3.24
CA ILE A 299 12.58 6.24 -3.91
C ILE A 299 11.66 7.02 -4.84
N PHE A 300 10.92 6.32 -5.69
CA PHE A 300 9.95 6.92 -6.60
C PHE A 300 8.91 7.78 -5.87
N ASN A 301 8.27 7.25 -4.82
CA ASN A 301 7.21 7.96 -4.10
C ASN A 301 7.76 9.16 -3.31
N ILE A 302 8.95 9.06 -2.72
CA ILE A 302 9.59 10.18 -2.05
C ILE A 302 9.94 11.27 -3.06
N LEU A 303 10.65 10.93 -4.15
CA LEU A 303 11.09 11.92 -5.13
C LEU A 303 9.92 12.58 -5.85
N SER A 304 8.93 11.80 -6.31
CA SER A 304 7.73 12.35 -6.97
C SER A 304 6.93 13.26 -6.03
N SER A 305 6.81 12.89 -4.74
CA SER A 305 6.14 13.72 -3.75
C SER A 305 6.90 15.01 -3.44
N LEU A 306 8.23 14.97 -3.35
CA LEU A 306 9.05 16.15 -3.13
C LEU A 306 9.02 17.11 -4.34
N ILE A 307 9.04 16.57 -5.57
CA ILE A 307 8.90 17.36 -6.80
C ILE A 307 7.52 18.01 -6.87
N ALA A 308 6.47 17.28 -6.45
CA ALA A 308 5.10 17.78 -6.49
C ALA A 308 4.76 18.75 -5.34
N LEU A 309 5.45 18.67 -4.20
CA LEU A 309 5.14 19.47 -3.01
C LEU A 309 5.13 20.99 -3.24
N PRO A 310 6.07 21.62 -3.98
CA PRO A 310 6.03 23.06 -4.26
C PRO A 310 4.76 23.48 -4.98
N PHE A 311 4.20 22.63 -5.87
CA PHE A 311 2.98 22.95 -6.59
C PHE A 311 1.77 23.09 -5.65
N CYS A 312 1.77 22.41 -4.50
CA CYS A 312 0.70 22.52 -3.50
C CYS A 312 0.60 23.93 -2.89
N TYR A 313 1.63 24.76 -3.04
CA TYR A 313 1.64 26.14 -2.53
C TYR A 313 1.20 27.19 -3.57
N LEU A 314 0.89 26.80 -4.81
CA LEU A 314 0.47 27.72 -5.87
C LEU A 314 -0.81 28.46 -5.46
N PRO A 315 -0.85 29.81 -5.67
CA PRO A 315 -2.02 30.63 -5.33
C PRO A 315 -3.32 30.19 -6.03
N THR A 316 -3.18 29.61 -7.22
CA THR A 316 -4.31 29.08 -8.02
C THR A 316 -5.13 28.05 -7.24
N PHE A 317 -4.48 27.20 -6.43
CA PHE A 317 -5.16 26.18 -5.64
C PHE A 317 -5.91 26.74 -4.43
N ARG A 318 -5.55 27.93 -3.93
CA ARG A 318 -6.29 28.61 -2.87
C ARG A 318 -7.64 29.13 -3.38
N ARG A 319 -7.76 29.45 -4.68
CA ARG A 319 -9.01 29.92 -5.31
C ARG A 319 -10.01 28.78 -5.56
N LEU A 320 -9.57 27.53 -5.47
CA LEU A 320 -10.44 26.35 -5.63
C LEU A 320 -11.11 25.92 -4.33
N ASP A 321 -10.82 26.64 -3.24
CA ASP A 321 -11.43 26.40 -1.94
C ASP A 321 -12.85 26.96 -1.90
N PRO A 322 -13.89 26.14 -1.68
CA PRO A 322 -15.27 26.60 -1.63
C PRO A 322 -15.60 27.42 -0.32
N VAL A 323 -14.63 27.59 0.55
CA VAL A 323 -14.78 28.27 1.85
C VAL A 323 -14.29 29.73 1.78
N THR A 324 -13.78 30.18 0.65
CA THR A 324 -13.47 31.58 0.31
C THR A 324 -14.43 32.08 -0.75
#